data_3ba715ca377ec88c4317cdb3675e1774
#
_entry.id   3ba715ca377ec88c4317cdb3675e1774
#
_cell.length_a   1.000
_cell.length_b   1.000
_cell.length_c   1.000
_cell.angle_alpha   90.00
_cell.angle_beta   90.00
_cell.angle_gamma   90.00
#
_symmetry.space_group_name_H-M   'P 1'
#
loop_
_entity.id
_entity.type
_entity.pdbx_description
1 polymer ?
#
loop_
_entity_poly.entity_id
_entity_poly.type
_entity_poly.pdbx_seq_one_letter_code
_entity_poly.pdbx_strand_id
1 'polypeptide(L)'
;MTSVIVEAGYLVRSVSIEGTALHINGDLNATVPIKVIGAPASTKDLHFNSQKLDFTVDPVTGDWSSTLQYTAPKLNLPDLSSLDWKYVDDLPEIQSTYDDSAWTVANHTTSNNPWGLQTPVSLYASDYGYNTGALIYRGHFVANGKESSFQVYTQGGSAYGSSVWLNSTYLGSWPGIDASGGHTDTYTVPNLVSGKTYVITV
;
A
#
# COMPACT_ATOMS: atom_id res chain seq x y z
N MET A 1 12.34 -16.82 38.80
CA MET A 1 11.86 -15.89 37.77
C MET A 1 10.41 -15.60 38.08
N THR A 2 10.04 -14.36 38.32
CA THR A 2 8.67 -13.99 38.68
C THR A 2 8.00 -13.54 37.39
N SER A 3 6.88 -14.14 37.02
CA SER A 3 6.09 -13.78 35.84
C SER A 3 4.69 -13.36 36.26
N VAL A 4 4.13 -12.41 35.55
CA VAL A 4 2.75 -11.98 35.69
C VAL A 4 2.04 -12.13 34.36
N ILE A 5 0.72 -12.34 34.38
CA ILE A 5 -0.13 -12.30 33.21
C ILE A 5 -0.92 -11.01 33.29
N VAL A 6 -0.92 -10.22 32.19
CA VAL A 6 -1.67 -8.99 32.09
C VAL A 6 -2.69 -9.13 30.96
N GLU A 7 -3.94 -8.95 31.35
CA GLU A 7 -5.06 -8.82 30.41
C GLU A 7 -5.48 -7.36 30.39
N ALA A 8 -5.24 -6.68 29.28
CA ALA A 8 -5.54 -5.26 29.13
C ALA A 8 -5.67 -4.84 27.69
N GLY A 9 -6.58 -3.97 27.43
CA GLY A 9 -6.74 -3.05 26.34
C GLY A 9 -6.41 -3.51 24.94
N TYR A 10 -5.86 -2.56 24.18
CA TYR A 10 -5.51 -2.77 22.78
C TYR A 10 -4.17 -3.50 22.59
N LEU A 11 -3.15 -3.09 23.35
CA LEU A 11 -1.81 -3.69 23.25
C LEU A 11 -1.00 -3.43 24.51
N VAL A 12 -0.50 -4.50 25.14
CA VAL A 12 0.53 -4.42 26.21
C VAL A 12 1.90 -4.55 25.55
N ARG A 13 2.78 -3.58 25.75
CA ARG A 13 4.13 -3.53 25.15
C ARG A 13 5.21 -4.05 26.08
N SER A 14 5.13 -3.70 27.36
CA SER A 14 6.12 -4.12 28.33
C SER A 14 5.53 -4.17 29.74
N VAL A 15 6.14 -5.02 30.57
CA VAL A 15 5.85 -5.13 32.00
C VAL A 15 7.17 -5.20 32.74
N SER A 16 7.34 -4.39 33.80
CA SER A 16 8.52 -4.40 34.66
C SER A 16 8.11 -4.24 36.14
N ILE A 17 8.98 -4.68 37.05
CA ILE A 17 8.81 -4.46 38.47
C ILE A 17 9.98 -3.59 38.93
N GLU A 18 9.68 -2.46 39.53
CA GLU A 18 10.64 -1.52 40.09
C GLU A 18 10.32 -1.29 41.57
N GLY A 19 11.15 -1.82 42.45
CA GLY A 19 10.89 -1.82 43.90
C GLY A 19 9.59 -2.57 44.23
N THR A 20 8.56 -1.88 44.70
CA THR A 20 7.24 -2.45 45.01
C THR A 20 6.19 -2.11 43.94
N ALA A 21 6.56 -1.50 42.86
CA ALA A 21 5.64 -1.08 41.79
C ALA A 21 5.70 -2.00 40.60
N LEU A 22 4.55 -2.38 40.08
CA LEU A 22 4.36 -3.04 38.77
C LEU A 22 4.07 -1.98 37.74
N HIS A 23 4.97 -1.85 36.76
CA HIS A 23 4.86 -0.92 35.66
C HIS A 23 4.45 -1.66 34.40
N ILE A 24 3.38 -1.22 33.78
CA ILE A 24 2.84 -1.73 32.52
C ILE A 24 2.82 -0.58 31.51
N ASN A 25 3.36 -0.82 30.33
CA ASN A 25 3.26 0.12 29.23
C ASN A 25 2.45 -0.50 28.08
N GLY A 26 1.59 0.30 27.48
CA GLY A 26 0.72 -0.19 26.41
C GLY A 26 -0.04 0.92 25.69
N ASP A 27 -0.78 0.54 24.67
CA ASP A 27 -1.62 1.42 23.88
C ASP A 27 -3.10 1.21 24.23
N LEU A 28 -3.85 2.29 24.21
CA LEU A 28 -5.29 2.31 24.42
C LEU A 28 -6.00 2.97 23.25
N ASN A 29 -7.13 2.42 22.86
CA ASN A 29 -8.05 3.02 21.89
C ASN A 29 -9.47 3.23 22.47
N ALA A 30 -9.71 2.74 23.69
CA ALA A 30 -10.96 2.91 24.42
C ALA A 30 -10.67 2.80 25.93
N THR A 31 -11.60 3.24 26.77
CA THR A 31 -11.61 2.93 28.21
C THR A 31 -11.92 1.45 28.39
N VAL A 32 -11.01 0.71 29.03
CA VAL A 32 -11.06 -0.76 29.11
C VAL A 32 -10.66 -1.24 30.50
N PRO A 33 -11.14 -2.40 30.95
CA PRO A 33 -10.62 -3.04 32.18
C PRO A 33 -9.18 -3.51 31.97
N ILE A 34 -8.44 -3.55 33.08
CA ILE A 34 -7.16 -4.23 33.20
C ILE A 34 -7.22 -5.25 34.33
N LYS A 35 -6.66 -6.42 34.08
CA LYS A 35 -6.50 -7.46 35.07
C LYS A 35 -5.04 -7.92 35.13
N VAL A 36 -4.50 -8.05 36.34
CA VAL A 36 -3.16 -8.58 36.55
C VAL A 36 -3.29 -9.85 37.38
N ILE A 37 -2.79 -10.94 36.83
CA ILE A 37 -2.84 -12.26 37.43
C ILE A 37 -1.43 -12.65 37.87
N GLY A 38 -1.30 -13.13 39.12
CA GLY A 38 -0.03 -13.58 39.68
C GLY A 38 0.91 -12.43 40.04
N ALA A 39 0.38 -11.27 40.43
CA ALA A 39 1.20 -10.18 40.94
C ALA A 39 2.05 -10.64 42.14
N PRO A 40 3.37 -10.36 42.16
CA PRO A 40 4.20 -10.76 43.28
C PRO A 40 3.74 -10.16 44.61
N ALA A 41 3.81 -10.89 45.69
CA ALA A 41 3.41 -10.42 47.04
C ALA A 41 4.19 -9.18 47.51
N SER A 42 5.36 -8.94 46.93
CA SER A 42 6.19 -7.74 47.17
C SER A 42 5.67 -6.48 46.50
N THR A 43 4.82 -6.61 45.46
CA THR A 43 4.26 -5.45 44.73
C THR A 43 3.05 -4.87 45.46
N LYS A 44 2.96 -3.56 45.50
CA LYS A 44 1.92 -2.81 46.19
C LYS A 44 1.30 -1.70 45.36
N ASP A 45 1.94 -1.33 44.23
CA ASP A 45 1.52 -0.26 43.36
C ASP A 45 1.40 -0.79 41.94
N LEU A 46 0.40 -0.29 41.21
CA LEU A 46 0.16 -0.56 39.81
C LEU A 46 0.28 0.72 39.03
N HIS A 47 1.08 0.70 37.94
CA HIS A 47 1.24 1.84 37.05
C HIS A 47 0.96 1.39 35.62
N PHE A 48 0.27 2.23 34.86
CA PHE A 48 0.10 2.09 33.43
C PHE A 48 0.55 3.37 32.72
N ASN A 49 1.48 3.27 31.76
CA ASN A 49 2.10 4.41 31.08
C ASN A 49 2.57 5.49 32.06
N SER A 50 3.26 5.10 33.13
CA SER A 50 3.76 5.94 34.22
C SER A 50 2.66 6.56 35.13
N GLN A 51 1.40 6.32 34.86
CA GLN A 51 0.30 6.78 35.70
C GLN A 51 -0.02 5.72 36.76
N LYS A 52 -0.04 6.13 38.04
CA LYS A 52 -0.49 5.27 39.12
C LYS A 52 -1.98 4.97 38.99
N LEU A 53 -2.36 3.72 39.14
CA LEU A 53 -3.75 3.25 39.12
C LEU A 53 -4.19 2.79 40.50
N ASP A 54 -5.41 3.14 40.87
CA ASP A 54 -6.13 2.49 41.94
C ASP A 54 -6.64 1.13 41.44
N PHE A 55 -6.55 0.11 42.23
CA PHE A 55 -6.96 -1.24 41.88
C PHE A 55 -7.59 -1.97 43.07
N THR A 56 -8.36 -2.99 42.78
CA THR A 56 -8.92 -3.92 43.76
C THR A 56 -8.21 -5.25 43.66
N VAL A 57 -8.11 -5.96 44.79
CA VAL A 57 -7.52 -7.31 44.84
C VAL A 57 -8.64 -8.30 45.12
N ASP A 58 -8.77 -9.31 44.30
CA ASP A 58 -9.68 -10.42 44.53
C ASP A 58 -9.19 -11.20 45.77
N PRO A 59 -10.02 -11.38 46.80
CA PRO A 59 -9.58 -12.02 48.03
C PRO A 59 -9.35 -13.53 47.90
N VAL A 60 -9.84 -14.15 46.83
CA VAL A 60 -9.71 -15.60 46.60
C VAL A 60 -8.53 -15.91 45.70
N THR A 61 -8.43 -15.17 44.55
CA THR A 61 -7.40 -15.42 43.52
C THR A 61 -6.16 -14.57 43.69
N GLY A 62 -6.26 -13.42 44.37
CA GLY A 62 -5.19 -12.42 44.47
C GLY A 62 -5.01 -11.58 43.21
N ASP A 63 -5.90 -11.71 42.24
CA ASP A 63 -5.83 -10.94 41.01
C ASP A 63 -6.14 -9.47 41.24
N TRP A 64 -5.42 -8.59 40.55
CA TRP A 64 -5.65 -7.16 40.59
C TRP A 64 -6.56 -6.74 39.46
N SER A 65 -7.50 -5.87 39.73
CA SER A 65 -8.42 -5.32 38.71
C SER A 65 -8.51 -3.82 38.82
N SER A 66 -8.46 -3.15 37.68
CA SER A 66 -8.59 -1.70 37.56
C SER A 66 -9.25 -1.34 36.21
N THR A 67 -9.37 -0.05 35.95
CA THR A 67 -9.88 0.47 34.67
C THR A 67 -8.88 1.46 34.10
N LEU A 68 -8.47 1.22 32.87
CA LEU A 68 -7.63 2.13 32.09
C LEU A 68 -8.54 3.16 31.41
N GLN A 69 -8.39 4.42 31.82
CA GLN A 69 -9.15 5.50 31.23
C GLN A 69 -8.50 5.96 29.92
N TYR A 70 -9.31 6.07 28.89
CA TYR A 70 -8.88 6.60 27.59
C TYR A 70 -9.58 7.93 27.32
N THR A 71 -8.79 8.90 26.98
CA THR A 71 -9.29 10.17 26.43
C THR A 71 -8.77 10.32 25.02
N ALA A 72 -9.69 10.35 24.06
CA ALA A 72 -9.30 10.53 22.67
C ALA A 72 -8.58 11.88 22.50
N PRO A 73 -7.44 11.90 21.78
CA PRO A 73 -6.75 13.14 21.48
C PRO A 73 -7.67 14.07 20.67
N LYS A 74 -7.72 15.34 21.07
CA LYS A 74 -8.43 16.33 20.27
C LYS A 74 -7.61 16.64 19.04
N LEU A 75 -8.05 16.11 17.89
CA LEU A 75 -7.43 16.41 16.60
C LEU A 75 -7.85 17.83 16.18
N ASN A 76 -6.87 18.67 15.96
CA ASN A 76 -7.06 20.00 15.39
C ASN A 76 -6.43 19.98 13.99
N LEU A 77 -7.19 19.49 13.01
CA LEU A 77 -6.73 19.48 11.62
C LEU A 77 -6.91 20.88 11.03
N PRO A 78 -5.92 21.38 10.29
CA PRO A 78 -6.08 22.60 9.53
C PRO A 78 -7.16 22.40 8.45
N ASP A 79 -7.79 23.48 8.03
CA ASP A 79 -8.64 23.45 6.84
C ASP A 79 -7.76 23.23 5.61
N LEU A 80 -7.75 22.01 5.11
CA LEU A 80 -6.92 21.61 3.97
C LEU A 80 -7.30 22.37 2.69
N SER A 81 -8.53 22.84 2.58
CA SER A 81 -8.98 23.63 1.42
C SER A 81 -8.37 25.04 1.38
N SER A 82 -7.92 25.52 2.54
CA SER A 82 -7.28 26.85 2.66
C SER A 82 -5.75 26.83 2.46
N LEU A 83 -5.15 25.65 2.25
CA LEU A 83 -3.72 25.53 2.06
C LEU A 83 -3.31 25.87 0.62
N ASP A 84 -2.12 26.41 0.49
CA ASP A 84 -1.50 26.66 -0.82
C ASP A 84 -0.85 25.36 -1.33
N TRP A 85 -1.65 24.57 -2.05
CA TRP A 85 -1.23 23.28 -2.59
C TRP A 85 -0.29 23.47 -3.77
N LYS A 86 0.82 22.73 -3.77
CA LYS A 86 1.74 22.60 -4.89
C LYS A 86 1.79 21.14 -5.32
N TYR A 87 1.98 20.95 -6.61
CA TYR A 87 2.18 19.61 -7.18
C TYR A 87 3.37 19.60 -8.11
N VAL A 88 3.95 18.45 -8.33
CA VAL A 88 4.93 18.17 -9.37
C VAL A 88 4.42 16.97 -10.15
N ASP A 89 4.55 17.01 -11.47
CA ASP A 89 4.26 15.85 -12.32
C ASP A 89 5.43 14.87 -12.19
N ASP A 90 5.14 13.67 -11.68
CA ASP A 90 6.13 12.64 -11.40
C ASP A 90 6.13 11.52 -12.46
N LEU A 91 5.53 11.77 -13.62
CA LEU A 91 5.48 10.84 -14.73
C LEU A 91 5.94 11.50 -16.06
N PRO A 92 7.20 11.96 -16.14
CA PRO A 92 7.73 12.59 -17.35
C PRO A 92 7.76 11.61 -18.54
N GLU A 93 7.72 10.32 -18.29
CA GLU A 93 7.77 9.24 -19.28
C GLU A 93 6.59 9.24 -20.24
N ILE A 94 5.48 9.89 -19.92
CA ILE A 94 4.35 10.03 -20.85
C ILE A 94 4.61 11.07 -21.95
N GLN A 95 5.61 11.92 -21.77
CA GLN A 95 5.92 12.94 -22.76
C GLN A 95 6.54 12.31 -24.02
N SER A 96 6.08 12.77 -25.20
CA SER A 96 6.62 12.28 -26.47
C SER A 96 8.12 12.61 -26.68
N THR A 97 8.61 13.60 -25.95
CA THR A 97 10.02 14.06 -26.00
C THR A 97 10.90 13.40 -24.96
N TYR A 98 10.35 12.54 -24.11
CA TYR A 98 11.14 11.82 -23.11
C TYR A 98 12.13 10.88 -23.81
N ASP A 99 13.38 10.87 -23.34
CA ASP A 99 14.44 10.01 -23.88
C ASP A 99 14.41 8.64 -23.18
N ASP A 100 13.92 7.63 -23.88
CA ASP A 100 13.88 6.23 -23.43
C ASP A 100 14.99 5.37 -24.07
N SER A 101 15.98 5.98 -24.69
CA SER A 101 17.07 5.27 -25.39
C SER A 101 17.89 4.33 -24.51
N ALA A 102 17.93 4.61 -23.20
CA ALA A 102 18.61 3.75 -22.20
C ALA A 102 17.72 2.63 -21.65
N TRP A 103 16.46 2.54 -22.07
CA TRP A 103 15.55 1.53 -21.55
C TRP A 103 15.82 0.14 -22.14
N THR A 104 15.41 -0.88 -21.41
CA THR A 104 15.46 -2.27 -21.90
C THR A 104 14.52 -2.42 -23.09
N VAL A 105 15.07 -2.86 -24.21
CA VAL A 105 14.28 -3.10 -25.42
C VAL A 105 13.54 -4.43 -25.30
N ALA A 106 12.21 -4.41 -25.48
CA ALA A 106 11.40 -5.62 -25.55
C ALA A 106 11.61 -6.33 -26.88
N ASN A 107 12.52 -7.31 -26.94
CA ASN A 107 12.94 -8.00 -28.16
C ASN A 107 13.00 -9.52 -28.04
N HIS A 108 12.61 -10.11 -26.90
CA HIS A 108 12.57 -11.56 -26.74
C HIS A 108 11.48 -12.18 -27.61
N THR A 109 11.85 -13.09 -28.51
CA THR A 109 10.93 -13.80 -29.40
C THR A 109 10.42 -15.12 -28.81
N THR A 110 10.85 -15.45 -27.60
CA THR A 110 10.41 -16.62 -26.81
C THR A 110 10.09 -16.17 -25.38
N SER A 111 9.25 -16.93 -24.69
CA SER A 111 8.92 -16.69 -23.29
C SER A 111 8.84 -18.01 -22.53
N ASN A 112 9.21 -18.00 -21.26
CA ASN A 112 8.95 -19.10 -20.32
C ASN A 112 7.56 -18.97 -19.65
N ASN A 113 6.81 -17.92 -19.97
CA ASN A 113 5.45 -17.78 -19.47
C ASN A 113 4.54 -18.88 -20.04
N PRO A 114 3.77 -19.61 -19.22
CA PRO A 114 2.93 -20.73 -19.67
C PRO A 114 1.84 -20.32 -20.66
N TRP A 115 1.47 -19.04 -20.72
CA TRP A 115 0.49 -18.49 -21.67
C TRP A 115 1.07 -18.29 -23.08
N GLY A 116 2.38 -18.40 -23.25
CA GLY A 116 3.07 -18.13 -24.51
C GLY A 116 2.99 -16.67 -24.95
N LEU A 117 3.53 -16.38 -26.12
CA LEU A 117 3.50 -15.02 -26.67
C LEU A 117 2.14 -14.70 -27.30
N GLN A 118 1.60 -13.53 -26.99
CA GLN A 118 0.41 -12.96 -27.62
C GLN A 118 0.77 -11.81 -28.60
N THR A 119 2.04 -11.44 -28.64
CA THR A 119 2.63 -10.37 -29.45
C THR A 119 3.88 -10.91 -30.13
N PRO A 120 4.40 -10.30 -31.20
CA PRO A 120 5.61 -10.76 -31.91
C PRO A 120 6.85 -10.88 -31.01
N VAL A 121 6.90 -10.09 -29.93
CA VAL A 121 7.93 -10.15 -28.90
C VAL A 121 7.27 -10.20 -27.52
N SER A 122 7.98 -10.75 -26.54
CA SER A 122 7.48 -10.79 -25.17
C SER A 122 7.36 -9.39 -24.57
N LEU A 123 6.21 -9.13 -23.95
CA LEU A 123 5.98 -7.99 -23.07
C LEU A 123 5.85 -8.41 -21.60
N TYR A 124 6.20 -9.66 -21.28
CA TYR A 124 6.23 -10.13 -19.90
C TYR A 124 7.45 -9.57 -19.17
N ALA A 125 7.21 -8.79 -18.13
CA ALA A 125 8.27 -8.15 -17.36
C ALA A 125 9.29 -9.14 -16.81
N SER A 126 8.84 -10.33 -16.40
CA SER A 126 9.69 -11.41 -15.88
C SER A 126 10.72 -11.91 -16.89
N ASP A 127 10.42 -11.86 -18.20
CA ASP A 127 11.38 -12.26 -19.24
C ASP A 127 12.56 -11.28 -19.34
N TYR A 128 12.43 -10.09 -18.77
CA TYR A 128 13.45 -9.03 -18.71
C TYR A 128 14.01 -8.83 -17.30
N GLY A 129 13.68 -9.71 -16.34
CA GLY A 129 14.20 -9.67 -14.99
C GLY A 129 13.43 -8.75 -14.03
N TYR A 130 12.28 -8.23 -14.42
CA TYR A 130 11.44 -7.38 -13.58
C TYR A 130 10.29 -8.20 -12.98
N ASN A 131 10.19 -8.24 -11.65
CA ASN A 131 9.24 -9.10 -10.97
C ASN A 131 8.28 -8.34 -10.02
N THR A 132 8.52 -7.07 -9.76
CA THR A 132 7.72 -6.27 -8.80
C THR A 132 7.68 -4.80 -9.21
N GLY A 133 6.69 -4.09 -8.68
CA GLY A 133 6.55 -2.64 -8.83
C GLY A 133 5.69 -2.23 -10.01
N ALA A 134 5.58 -0.93 -10.20
CA ALA A 134 4.98 -0.34 -11.40
C ALA A 134 5.97 -0.43 -12.57
N LEU A 135 5.47 -0.79 -13.72
CA LEU A 135 6.24 -0.90 -14.96
C LEU A 135 5.71 0.11 -15.96
N ILE A 136 6.61 0.67 -16.72
CA ILE A 136 6.25 1.58 -17.81
C ILE A 136 6.76 0.99 -19.12
N TYR A 137 5.86 0.85 -20.07
CA TYR A 137 6.17 0.44 -21.43
C TYR A 137 5.97 1.64 -22.35
N ARG A 138 6.90 1.83 -23.29
CA ARG A 138 6.81 2.86 -24.32
C ARG A 138 6.97 2.23 -25.68
N GLY A 139 6.01 2.52 -26.57
CA GLY A 139 6.04 2.06 -27.96
C GLY A 139 6.00 3.23 -28.93
N HIS A 140 6.98 3.31 -29.82
CA HIS A 140 7.04 4.32 -30.87
C HIS A 140 6.48 3.76 -32.17
N PHE A 141 5.62 4.51 -32.85
CA PHE A 141 5.10 4.11 -34.15
C PHE A 141 4.87 5.32 -35.07
N VAL A 142 4.91 5.07 -36.36
CA VAL A 142 4.55 6.06 -37.39
C VAL A 142 3.10 5.83 -37.79
N ALA A 143 2.26 6.81 -37.56
CA ALA A 143 0.84 6.72 -37.91
C ALA A 143 0.61 6.63 -39.40
N ASN A 144 -0.37 5.85 -39.82
CA ASN A 144 -0.84 5.77 -41.20
C ASN A 144 -2.08 6.65 -41.45
N GLY A 145 -2.63 7.26 -40.38
CA GLY A 145 -3.79 8.14 -40.42
C GLY A 145 -5.14 7.39 -40.44
N LYS A 146 -5.15 6.08 -40.21
CA LYS A 146 -6.36 5.25 -40.15
C LYS A 146 -6.57 4.61 -38.79
N GLU A 147 -5.68 4.86 -37.84
CA GLU A 147 -5.79 4.38 -36.48
C GLU A 147 -7.03 4.98 -35.82
N SER A 148 -7.88 4.13 -35.25
CA SER A 148 -9.09 4.53 -34.55
C SER A 148 -9.07 4.16 -33.08
N SER A 149 -8.25 3.14 -32.72
CA SER A 149 -8.15 2.65 -31.34
C SER A 149 -6.85 1.90 -31.10
N PHE A 150 -6.48 1.80 -29.82
CA PHE A 150 -5.49 0.86 -29.29
C PHE A 150 -6.17 -0.18 -28.41
N GLN A 151 -5.71 -1.41 -28.51
CA GLN A 151 -6.08 -2.46 -27.57
C GLN A 151 -4.90 -2.78 -26.66
N VAL A 152 -5.17 -2.86 -25.36
CA VAL A 152 -4.22 -3.31 -24.34
C VAL A 152 -4.80 -4.56 -23.70
N TYR A 153 -4.04 -5.64 -23.76
CA TYR A 153 -4.37 -6.89 -23.09
C TYR A 153 -3.45 -7.07 -21.88
N THR A 154 -4.04 -7.11 -20.70
CA THR A 154 -3.34 -7.37 -19.44
C THR A 154 -3.65 -8.77 -18.95
N GLN A 155 -2.63 -9.49 -18.48
CA GLN A 155 -2.75 -10.80 -17.85
C GLN A 155 -2.48 -10.67 -16.35
N GLY A 156 -3.06 -11.57 -15.54
CA GLY A 156 -2.86 -11.61 -14.10
C GLY A 156 -4.08 -11.19 -13.28
N GLY A 157 -5.22 -11.01 -13.94
CA GLY A 157 -6.51 -10.72 -13.29
C GLY A 157 -6.45 -9.45 -12.45
N SER A 158 -6.94 -9.52 -11.22
CA SER A 158 -6.98 -8.39 -10.30
C SER A 158 -5.62 -7.96 -9.74
N ALA A 159 -4.53 -8.66 -10.08
CA ALA A 159 -3.18 -8.28 -9.66
C ALA A 159 -2.59 -7.14 -10.49
N TYR A 160 -3.15 -6.83 -11.67
CA TYR A 160 -2.59 -5.86 -12.60
C TYR A 160 -3.63 -4.84 -13.06
N GLY A 161 -3.39 -3.58 -12.71
CA GLY A 161 -4.02 -2.43 -13.36
C GLY A 161 -3.15 -1.88 -14.48
N SER A 162 -3.74 -1.06 -15.35
CA SER A 162 -2.99 -0.37 -16.40
C SER A 162 -3.57 1.02 -16.66
N SER A 163 -2.74 1.94 -17.09
CA SER A 163 -3.13 3.26 -17.59
C SER A 163 -2.44 3.51 -18.90
N VAL A 164 -3.11 4.19 -19.84
CA VAL A 164 -2.65 4.33 -21.22
C VAL A 164 -2.67 5.78 -21.64
N TRP A 165 -1.56 6.21 -22.23
CA TRP A 165 -1.40 7.56 -22.82
C TRP A 165 -0.96 7.45 -24.26
N LEU A 166 -1.41 8.39 -25.10
CA LEU A 166 -0.90 8.63 -26.43
C LEU A 166 -0.19 10.00 -26.42
N ASN A 167 1.11 10.01 -26.64
CA ASN A 167 1.96 11.13 -26.27
C ASN A 167 1.68 11.49 -24.80
N SER A 168 1.34 12.71 -24.47
CA SER A 168 0.95 13.10 -23.11
C SER A 168 -0.56 13.07 -22.86
N THR A 169 -1.36 12.61 -23.83
CA THR A 169 -2.83 12.57 -23.71
C THR A 169 -3.25 11.26 -23.04
N TYR A 170 -3.90 11.36 -21.89
CA TYR A 170 -4.47 10.21 -21.20
C TYR A 170 -5.65 9.64 -21.99
N LEU A 171 -5.62 8.32 -22.25
CA LEU A 171 -6.68 7.62 -22.97
C LEU A 171 -7.64 6.88 -22.02
N GLY A 172 -7.12 6.33 -20.92
CA GLY A 172 -7.93 5.60 -19.96
C GLY A 172 -7.11 4.65 -19.11
N SER A 173 -7.79 3.94 -18.21
CA SER A 173 -7.17 2.98 -17.30
C SER A 173 -8.08 1.79 -16.99
N TRP A 174 -7.45 0.69 -16.65
CA TRP A 174 -8.06 -0.50 -16.07
C TRP A 174 -7.58 -0.64 -14.61
N PRO A 175 -8.48 -0.67 -13.61
CA PRO A 175 -8.07 -0.70 -12.20
C PRO A 175 -7.67 -2.09 -11.69
N GLY A 176 -7.77 -3.16 -12.51
CA GLY A 176 -7.39 -4.51 -12.09
C GLY A 176 -8.38 -5.16 -11.12
N ILE A 177 -9.68 -4.97 -11.31
CA ILE A 177 -10.73 -5.48 -10.40
C ILE A 177 -11.33 -6.81 -10.83
N ASP A 178 -11.01 -7.32 -12.02
CA ASP A 178 -11.51 -8.59 -12.52
C ASP A 178 -10.57 -9.73 -12.09
N ALA A 179 -11.12 -10.78 -11.50
CA ALA A 179 -10.39 -11.98 -11.11
C ALA A 179 -10.16 -12.96 -12.28
N SER A 180 -10.63 -12.67 -13.50
CA SER A 180 -10.36 -13.46 -14.69
C SER A 180 -8.86 -13.46 -15.05
N GLY A 181 -8.41 -14.42 -15.81
CA GLY A 181 -6.98 -14.56 -16.15
C GLY A 181 -6.40 -13.44 -17.01
N GLY A 182 -7.24 -12.68 -17.72
CA GLY A 182 -6.83 -11.58 -18.57
C GLY A 182 -7.97 -10.63 -18.90
N HIS A 183 -7.61 -9.40 -19.26
CA HIS A 183 -8.54 -8.33 -19.57
C HIS A 183 -8.07 -7.56 -20.80
N THR A 184 -8.99 -7.21 -21.68
CA THR A 184 -8.71 -6.40 -22.88
C THR A 184 -9.51 -5.10 -22.83
N ASP A 185 -8.80 -3.98 -22.86
CA ASP A 185 -9.40 -2.67 -23.06
C ASP A 185 -9.14 -2.15 -24.46
N THR A 186 -10.10 -1.37 -24.96
CA THR A 186 -10.01 -0.68 -26.24
C THR A 186 -10.14 0.83 -26.02
N TYR A 187 -9.08 1.55 -26.30
CA TYR A 187 -9.00 2.99 -26.14
C TYR A 187 -9.15 3.68 -27.49
N THR A 188 -10.17 4.50 -27.63
CA THR A 188 -10.36 5.32 -28.84
C THR A 188 -9.26 6.39 -28.91
N VAL A 189 -8.69 6.59 -30.09
CA VAL A 189 -7.69 7.63 -30.31
C VAL A 189 -8.25 8.72 -31.22
N PRO A 190 -7.75 9.97 -31.07
CA PRO A 190 -8.08 11.05 -32.01
C PRO A 190 -7.53 10.74 -33.41
N ASN A 191 -7.97 11.47 -34.39
CA ASN A 191 -7.42 11.36 -35.74
C ASN A 191 -5.92 11.64 -35.73
N LEU A 192 -5.13 10.63 -36.05
CA LEU A 192 -3.68 10.75 -36.14
C LEU A 192 -3.27 11.24 -37.49
N VAL A 193 -2.17 12.00 -37.56
CA VAL A 193 -1.65 12.52 -38.83
C VAL A 193 -0.72 11.50 -39.46
N SER A 194 -1.05 11.05 -40.66
CA SER A 194 -0.22 10.10 -41.41
C SER A 194 1.23 10.61 -41.54
N GLY A 195 2.18 9.71 -41.35
CA GLY A 195 3.60 10.00 -41.41
C GLY A 195 4.21 10.62 -40.14
N LYS A 196 3.40 10.99 -39.14
CA LYS A 196 3.92 11.46 -37.85
C LYS A 196 4.21 10.31 -36.90
N THR A 197 5.28 10.46 -36.12
CA THR A 197 5.61 9.54 -35.04
C THR A 197 4.80 9.90 -33.79
N TYR A 198 4.26 8.87 -33.15
CA TYR A 198 3.56 8.93 -31.87
C TYR A 198 4.16 7.95 -30.90
N VAL A 199 3.96 8.22 -29.61
CA VAL A 199 4.40 7.35 -28.52
C VAL A 199 3.17 6.91 -27.76
N ILE A 200 3.00 5.60 -27.59
CA ILE A 200 2.07 5.01 -26.65
C ILE A 200 2.81 4.65 -25.38
N THR A 201 2.27 5.03 -24.22
CA THR A 201 2.81 4.69 -22.92
C THR A 201 1.74 3.92 -22.14
N VAL A 202 2.16 2.82 -21.55
CA VAL A 202 1.31 1.95 -20.71
C VAL A 202 1.98 1.73 -19.38
#